data_79b2a3f63b7da18e083af05d6e3167d7
#
_entry.id   79b2a3f63b7da18e083af05d6e3167d7
#
_cell.length_a   1.000
_cell.length_b   1.000
_cell.length_c   1.000
_cell.angle_alpha   90.00
_cell.angle_beta   90.00
_cell.angle_gamma   90.00
#
_symmetry.space_group_name_H-M   'P 1'
#
loop_
_entity.id
_entity.type
_entity.pdbx_description
1 polymer ?
#
loop_
_entity_poly.entity_id
_entity_poly.type
_entity_poly.pdbx_seq_one_letter_code
_entity_poly.pdbx_strand_id
1 'polypeptide(L)'
;IFPGTHRKMYKHEKFLNINSLQKYFVQPKILNKLAKKNPPVSINAKAGSCLFFHSRIIHGSSHNISPNNRRILLYDISNLEDYKNAKKNKILSFNRKSRIKYERIELKKRINLLK
;
A
#
# COMPACT_ATOMS: atom_id res chain seq x y z
N ILE A 1 5.67 10.54 1.63
CA ILE A 1 4.53 10.26 2.52
C ILE A 1 4.12 11.51 3.28
N PHE A 2 2.84 11.62 3.66
CA PHE A 2 2.33 12.66 4.55
C PHE A 2 2.20 12.09 5.97
N PRO A 3 3.10 12.37 6.90
CA PRO A 3 3.08 11.82 8.25
C PRO A 3 1.77 12.14 8.98
N GLY A 4 1.28 11.20 9.80
CA GLY A 4 0.08 11.38 10.63
C GLY A 4 -1.27 11.31 9.90
N THR A 5 -1.30 11.25 8.56
CA THR A 5 -2.55 11.26 7.80
C THR A 5 -3.39 9.99 7.95
N HIS A 6 -2.80 8.90 8.43
CA HIS A 6 -3.52 7.65 8.73
C HIS A 6 -4.57 7.79 9.85
N ARG A 7 -4.44 8.82 10.69
CA ARG A 7 -5.34 9.08 11.84
C ARG A 7 -6.70 9.65 11.44
N LYS A 8 -6.84 10.10 10.20
CA LYS A 8 -8.06 10.73 9.70
C LYS A 8 -8.43 10.17 8.33
N MET A 9 -9.73 10.02 8.08
CA MET A 9 -10.21 9.69 6.74
C MET A 9 -10.26 10.96 5.88
N TYR A 10 -9.62 10.90 4.73
CA TYR A 10 -9.65 11.95 3.72
C TYR A 10 -10.53 11.51 2.56
N LYS A 11 -11.33 12.44 2.03
CA LYS A 11 -12.08 12.17 0.82
C LYS A 11 -11.12 11.85 -0.32
N HIS A 12 -11.35 10.73 -0.95
CA HIS A 12 -10.58 10.28 -2.11
C HIS A 12 -11.52 10.00 -3.26
N GLU A 13 -11.00 10.06 -4.45
CA GLU A 13 -11.70 9.74 -5.68
C GLU A 13 -11.12 8.47 -6.29
N LYS A 14 -11.98 7.69 -6.94
CA LYS A 14 -11.55 6.54 -7.71
C LYS A 14 -11.16 6.99 -9.09
N PHE A 15 -10.02 6.58 -9.53
CA PHE A 15 -9.57 6.76 -10.89
C PHE A 15 -9.49 5.39 -11.57
N LEU A 16 -10.23 5.20 -12.66
CA LEU A 16 -10.10 4.03 -13.51
C LEU A 16 -8.95 4.28 -14.49
N ASN A 17 -7.87 3.57 -14.32
CA ASN A 17 -6.78 3.58 -15.29
C ASN A 17 -7.15 2.65 -16.47
N ILE A 18 -6.58 2.92 -17.65
CA ILE A 18 -6.71 2.15 -18.89
C ILE A 18 -6.40 0.65 -18.67
N ASN A 19 -5.62 0.30 -17.66
CA ASN A 19 -5.25 -1.07 -17.31
C ASN A 19 -6.16 -1.70 -16.23
N SER A 20 -7.38 -1.22 -16.03
CA SER A 20 -8.36 -1.73 -15.05
C SER A 20 -7.90 -1.70 -13.58
N LEU A 21 -6.78 -1.06 -13.28
CA LEU A 21 -6.31 -0.86 -11.92
C LEU A 21 -7.03 0.34 -11.30
N GLN A 22 -7.88 0.07 -10.33
CA GLN A 22 -8.50 1.14 -9.53
C GLN A 22 -7.42 1.82 -8.71
N LYS A 23 -7.19 3.09 -8.96
CA LYS A 23 -6.34 3.94 -8.14
C LYS A 23 -7.20 4.91 -7.35
N TYR A 24 -6.82 5.13 -6.13
CA TYR A 24 -7.41 6.14 -5.26
C TYR A 24 -6.47 7.33 -5.21
N PHE A 25 -7.00 8.53 -5.37
CA PHE A 25 -6.22 9.74 -5.22
C PHE A 25 -6.94 10.74 -4.32
N VAL A 26 -6.16 11.50 -3.60
CA VAL A 26 -6.64 12.59 -2.77
C VAL A 26 -6.61 13.87 -3.58
N GLN A 27 -7.69 14.65 -3.55
CA GLN A 27 -7.79 15.86 -4.35
C GLN A 27 -6.63 16.84 -4.08
N PRO A 28 -6.10 17.52 -5.11
CA PRO A 28 -5.00 18.49 -4.98
C PRO A 28 -5.26 19.56 -3.92
N LYS A 29 -6.51 20.04 -3.81
CA LYS A 29 -6.92 21.01 -2.79
C LYS A 29 -6.68 20.52 -1.36
N ILE A 30 -6.91 19.24 -1.11
CA ILE A 30 -6.67 18.60 0.19
C ILE A 30 -5.17 18.44 0.41
N LEU A 31 -4.44 17.98 -0.61
CA LEU A 31 -2.99 17.83 -0.54
C LEU A 31 -2.28 19.15 -0.28
N ASN A 32 -2.70 20.22 -0.95
CA ASN A 32 -2.14 21.56 -0.73
C ASN A 32 -2.38 22.06 0.70
N LYS A 33 -3.57 21.82 1.27
CA LYS A 33 -3.85 22.14 2.68
C LYS A 33 -2.96 21.32 3.62
N LEU A 34 -2.79 20.05 3.35
CA LEU A 34 -1.94 19.16 4.15
C LEU A 34 -0.48 19.60 4.08
N ALA A 35 0.03 19.89 2.88
CA ALA A 35 1.42 20.28 2.67
C ALA A 35 1.79 21.57 3.42
N LYS A 36 0.86 22.52 3.52
CA LYS A 36 1.06 23.74 4.30
C LYS A 36 1.16 23.49 5.80
N LYS A 37 0.37 22.53 6.31
CA LYS A 37 0.31 22.23 7.75
C LYS A 37 1.32 21.17 8.17
N ASN A 38 1.53 20.18 7.34
CA ASN A 38 2.39 19.03 7.60
C ASN A 38 3.00 18.58 6.26
N PRO A 39 4.17 19.12 5.90
CA PRO A 39 4.78 18.86 4.60
C PRO A 39 5.07 17.36 4.39
N PRO A 40 5.01 16.91 3.14
CA PRO A 40 5.35 15.53 2.84
C PRO A 40 6.83 15.26 3.08
N VAL A 41 7.12 14.06 3.56
CA VAL A 41 8.48 13.58 3.77
C VAL A 41 8.88 12.65 2.64
N SER A 42 10.03 12.92 2.02
CA SER A 42 10.64 12.02 1.06
C SER A 42 11.36 10.89 1.78
N ILE A 43 11.12 9.67 1.34
CA ILE A 43 11.79 8.49 1.87
C ILE A 43 12.86 8.07 0.87
N ASN A 44 14.10 8.38 1.20
CA ASN A 44 15.28 7.95 0.45
C ASN A 44 15.98 6.85 1.24
N ALA A 45 16.09 5.67 0.67
CA ALA A 45 16.62 4.51 1.36
C ALA A 45 17.50 3.68 0.43
N LYS A 46 18.50 3.01 0.99
CA LYS A 46 19.39 2.10 0.27
C LYS A 46 18.63 0.82 -0.14
N ALA A 47 19.15 0.11 -1.13
CA ALA A 47 18.65 -1.22 -1.47
C ALA A 47 18.68 -2.14 -0.24
N GLY A 48 17.63 -2.95 -0.07
CA GLY A 48 17.44 -3.81 1.10
C GLY A 48 16.74 -3.14 2.28
N SER A 49 16.49 -1.82 2.24
CA SER A 49 15.70 -1.15 3.27
C SER A 49 14.23 -1.56 3.20
N CYS A 50 13.59 -1.59 4.36
CA CYS A 50 12.18 -1.89 4.49
C CYS A 50 11.44 -0.70 5.11
N LEU A 51 10.32 -0.30 4.51
CA LEU A 51 9.47 0.76 5.01
C LEU A 51 8.13 0.19 5.43
N PHE A 52 7.79 0.36 6.71
CA PHE A 52 6.49 0.01 7.25
C PHE A 52 5.64 1.26 7.44
N PHE A 53 4.43 1.24 6.95
CA PHE A 53 3.49 2.32 7.16
C PHE A 53 2.04 1.82 7.13
N HIS A 54 1.17 2.57 7.75
CA HIS A 54 -0.24 2.24 7.82
C HIS A 54 -0.89 2.41 6.42
N SER A 55 -1.75 1.47 6.02
CA SER A 55 -2.40 1.47 4.70
C SER A 55 -3.16 2.77 4.34
N ARG A 56 -3.66 3.49 5.34
CA ARG A 56 -4.37 4.77 5.16
C ARG A 56 -3.45 5.99 5.08
N ILE A 57 -2.12 5.83 5.19
CA ILE A 57 -1.24 6.98 5.06
C ILE A 57 -1.28 7.50 3.61
N ILE A 58 -1.42 8.82 3.48
CA ILE A 58 -1.37 9.43 2.15
C ILE A 58 0.07 9.37 1.67
N HIS A 59 0.28 8.70 0.55
CA HIS A 59 1.59 8.52 -0.03
C HIS A 59 1.51 8.51 -1.56
N GLY A 60 2.63 8.67 -2.17
CA GLY A 60 2.78 8.58 -3.61
C GLY A 60 4.24 8.31 -3.98
N SER A 61 4.49 8.00 -5.22
CA SER A 61 5.84 7.86 -5.77
C SER A 61 5.94 8.68 -7.06
N SER A 62 7.08 9.32 -7.24
CA SER A 62 7.43 9.94 -8.51
C SER A 62 7.83 8.90 -9.55
N HIS A 63 7.85 9.32 -10.81
CA HIS A 63 8.46 8.54 -11.86
C HIS A 63 9.96 8.31 -11.56
N ASN A 64 10.48 7.19 -12.00
CA ASN A 64 11.90 6.94 -11.93
C ASN A 64 12.59 7.67 -13.10
N ILE A 65 13.32 8.73 -12.78
CA ILE A 65 14.10 9.52 -13.74
C ILE A 65 15.59 9.15 -13.77
N SER A 66 15.98 8.16 -12.96
CA SER A 66 17.35 7.65 -12.95
C SER A 66 17.57 6.61 -14.06
N PRO A 67 18.81 6.42 -14.54
CA PRO A 67 19.12 5.39 -15.53
C PRO A 67 18.99 3.96 -14.97
N ASN A 68 18.86 3.81 -13.65
CA ASN A 68 18.79 2.52 -12.98
C ASN A 68 17.34 2.07 -12.74
N ASN A 69 17.09 0.78 -12.85
CA ASN A 69 15.78 0.20 -12.54
C ASN A 69 15.44 0.32 -11.06
N ARG A 70 14.29 0.92 -10.74
CA ARG A 70 13.71 0.91 -9.40
C ARG A 70 12.83 -0.32 -9.23
N ARG A 71 13.20 -1.21 -8.33
CA ARG A 71 12.41 -2.40 -7.98
C ARG A 71 11.91 -2.25 -6.55
N ILE A 72 10.63 -2.49 -6.35
CA ILE A 72 9.96 -2.40 -5.04
C ILE A 72 9.12 -3.65 -4.85
N LEU A 73 9.27 -4.29 -3.70
CA LEU A 73 8.36 -5.32 -3.24
C LEU A 73 7.32 -4.68 -2.31
N LEU A 74 6.04 -4.86 -2.63
CA LEU A 74 4.94 -4.33 -1.83
C LEU A 74 4.21 -5.50 -1.16
N TYR A 75 4.07 -5.41 0.16
CA TYR A 75 3.32 -6.36 0.96
C TYR A 75 2.22 -5.63 1.72
N ASP A 76 0.99 -6.11 1.56
CA ASP A 76 -0.14 -5.69 2.40
C ASP A 76 -0.30 -6.69 3.54
N ILE A 77 -0.17 -6.21 4.77
CA ILE A 77 -0.33 -7.01 5.98
C ILE A 77 -1.64 -6.58 6.65
N SER A 78 -2.52 -7.53 6.91
CA SER A 78 -3.74 -7.31 7.67
C SER A 78 -3.93 -8.42 8.70
N ASN A 79 -4.68 -8.15 9.77
CA ASN A 79 -5.04 -9.20 10.68
C ASN A 79 -6.05 -10.17 10.02
N LEU A 80 -6.15 -11.38 10.55
CA LEU A 80 -7.01 -12.42 9.99
C LEU A 80 -8.50 -12.07 10.10
N GLU A 81 -8.88 -11.36 11.14
CA GLU A 81 -10.26 -11.00 11.39
C GLU A 81 -10.75 -9.93 10.42
N ASP A 82 -9.95 -8.89 10.18
CA ASP A 82 -10.23 -7.88 9.16
C ASP A 82 -10.36 -8.52 7.77
N TYR A 83 -9.51 -9.48 7.47
CA TYR A 83 -9.60 -10.23 6.22
C TYR A 83 -10.90 -11.03 6.11
N LYS A 84 -11.31 -11.72 7.18
CA LYS A 84 -12.57 -12.48 7.23
C LYS A 84 -13.77 -11.55 7.04
N ASN A 85 -13.78 -10.41 7.72
CA ASN A 85 -14.83 -9.40 7.64
C ASN A 85 -14.92 -8.78 6.25
N ALA A 86 -13.81 -8.42 5.65
CA ALA A 86 -13.74 -7.90 4.29
C ALA A 86 -14.25 -8.92 3.27
N LYS A 87 -13.97 -10.20 3.47
CA LYS A 87 -14.48 -11.30 2.64
C LYS A 87 -15.99 -11.47 2.80
N LYS A 88 -16.50 -11.48 4.04
CA LYS A 88 -17.94 -11.59 4.37
C LYS A 88 -18.73 -10.45 3.71
N ASN A 89 -18.20 -9.24 3.76
CA ASN A 89 -18.85 -8.04 3.22
C ASN A 89 -18.59 -7.83 1.72
N LYS A 90 -18.02 -8.80 1.01
CA LYS A 90 -17.70 -8.73 -0.42
C LYS A 90 -16.86 -7.50 -0.82
N ILE A 91 -16.17 -6.88 0.13
CA ILE A 91 -15.31 -5.71 -0.10
C ILE A 91 -14.06 -6.10 -0.91
N LEU A 92 -13.64 -7.36 -0.78
CA LEU A 92 -12.55 -7.93 -1.55
C LEU A 92 -13.08 -8.45 -2.90
N SER A 93 -13.27 -7.58 -3.85
CA SER A 93 -13.65 -7.93 -5.23
C SER A 93 -12.47 -8.47 -6.06
N PHE A 94 -11.31 -8.62 -5.47
CA PHE A 94 -10.11 -9.02 -6.18
C PHE A 94 -9.85 -10.53 -6.12
N ASN A 95 -9.44 -11.06 -7.26
CA ASN A 95 -9.00 -12.45 -7.46
C ASN A 95 -7.68 -12.75 -6.72
N ARG A 96 -7.64 -12.43 -5.42
CA ARG A 96 -6.49 -12.68 -4.52
C ARG A 96 -6.34 -14.16 -4.12
N LYS A 97 -7.26 -15.03 -4.55
CA LYS A 97 -7.22 -16.46 -4.17
C LYS A 97 -5.88 -17.14 -4.49
N SER A 98 -5.27 -16.80 -5.61
CA SER A 98 -3.99 -17.37 -6.01
C SER A 98 -2.82 -16.85 -5.18
N ARG A 99 -2.78 -15.55 -4.89
CA ARG A 99 -1.65 -14.90 -4.23
C ARG A 99 -1.54 -15.29 -2.75
N ILE A 100 -2.66 -15.24 -2.02
CA ILE A 100 -2.69 -15.63 -0.60
C ILE A 100 -2.40 -17.13 -0.41
N LYS A 101 -2.83 -17.99 -1.35
CA LYS A 101 -2.51 -19.40 -1.31
C LYS A 101 -1.01 -19.65 -1.46
N TYR A 102 -0.34 -18.91 -2.33
CA TYR A 102 1.12 -18.99 -2.52
C TYR A 102 1.90 -18.53 -1.29
N GLU A 103 1.55 -17.38 -0.74
CA GLU A 103 2.22 -16.82 0.46
C GLU A 103 2.07 -17.73 1.69
N ARG A 104 0.90 -18.37 1.87
CA ARG A 104 0.70 -19.35 2.96
C ARG A 104 1.51 -20.63 2.79
N ILE A 105 1.68 -21.10 1.57
CA ILE A 105 2.48 -22.30 1.28
C ILE A 105 3.95 -22.01 1.53
N GLU A 106 4.44 -20.85 1.10
CA GLU A 106 5.82 -20.41 1.34
C GLU A 106 6.12 -20.19 2.83
N LEU A 107 5.20 -19.57 3.57
CA LEU A 107 5.34 -19.36 5.01
C LEU A 107 5.41 -20.69 5.77
N LYS A 108 4.53 -21.65 5.43
CA LYS A 108 4.54 -22.98 6.03
C LYS A 108 5.82 -23.73 5.73
N LYS A 109 6.35 -23.64 4.51
CA LYS A 109 7.63 -24.25 4.15
C LYS A 109 8.78 -23.66 4.97
N ARG A 110 8.83 -22.34 5.14
CA ARG A 110 9.88 -21.66 5.94
C ARG A 110 9.78 -22.00 7.43
N ILE A 111 8.59 -22.07 8.00
CA ILE A 111 8.39 -22.47 9.40
C ILE A 111 8.85 -23.91 9.63
N ASN A 112 8.61 -24.81 8.66
CA ASN A 112 9.04 -26.20 8.78
C ASN A 112 10.55 -26.40 8.58
N LEU A 113 11.24 -25.43 7.94
CA LEU A 113 12.70 -25.42 7.82
C LEU A 113 13.41 -24.86 9.05
N LEU A 114 12.68 -24.21 9.95
CA LEU A 114 13.19 -23.65 11.20
C LEU A 114 12.95 -24.52 12.44
N LYS A 115 12.30 -25.67 12.22
CA LYS A 115 12.12 -26.73 13.22
C LYS A 115 13.13 -27.85 13.01
#